data_ed223b01b04f8913ffa7840a7ce13564
#
_entry.id   ed223b01b04f8913ffa7840a7ce13564
#
_cell.length_a   1.000
_cell.length_b   1.000
_cell.length_c   1.000
_cell.angle_alpha   90.00
_cell.angle_beta   90.00
_cell.angle_gamma   90.00
#
_symmetry.space_group_name_H-M   'P 1'
#
loop_
_entity.id
_entity.type
_entity.pdbx_description
1 polymer ?
#
loop_
_entity_poly.entity_id
_entity_poly.type
_entity_poly.pdbx_seq_one_letter_code
_entity_poly.pdbx_strand_id
1 'polypeptide(L)'
;MAAGAAILDCVYVLDELPVAAQKYRAKNLFLQGGGMAATAAVTAARLGLKAALAARVGKDVFGTAIVDELIREGVDCEFVRRWPGRHSAVSAVMIGSSGERMLVNYKDPDMESGTDWLPQTLPDDVDGVLGDSHWEAGTAHFFRLAREAGKPAILDADRKMASPESLAMATHIGFSARALREYSGIESLPAALTTELAS
;
A
#
# COMPACT_ATOMS: atom_id res chain seq x y z
N MET A 1 6.05 5.27 -10.85
CA MET A 1 6.65 4.93 -9.54
C MET A 1 5.54 4.82 -8.50
N ALA A 2 5.51 3.75 -7.70
CA ALA A 2 4.63 3.66 -6.53
C ALA A 2 5.47 3.65 -5.24
N ALA A 3 4.96 4.20 -4.13
CA ALA A 3 5.63 4.23 -2.83
C ALA A 3 4.64 3.89 -1.70
N GLY A 4 4.95 2.86 -0.89
CA GLY A 4 4.04 2.48 0.19
C GLY A 4 4.13 1.04 0.63
N ALA A 5 2.97 0.44 0.92
CA ALA A 5 2.87 -0.91 1.45
C ALA A 5 3.04 -2.00 0.39
N ALA A 6 3.82 -3.02 0.76
CA ALA A 6 3.85 -4.31 0.11
C ALA A 6 3.60 -5.39 1.17
N ILE A 7 2.62 -6.24 0.96
CA ILE A 7 2.09 -7.20 1.93
C ILE A 7 1.96 -8.57 1.27
N LEU A 8 2.11 -9.64 2.02
CA LEU A 8 1.73 -10.97 1.55
C LEU A 8 0.39 -11.36 2.18
N ASP A 9 -0.60 -11.61 1.35
CA ASP A 9 -1.91 -12.10 1.78
C ASP A 9 -1.95 -13.63 1.69
N CYS A 10 -2.15 -14.28 2.84
CA CYS A 10 -2.42 -15.72 2.93
C CYS A 10 -3.94 -15.92 2.90
N VAL A 11 -4.47 -16.31 1.73
CA VAL A 11 -5.90 -16.39 1.49
C VAL A 11 -6.43 -17.80 1.73
N TYR A 12 -7.28 -17.94 2.74
CA TYR A 12 -7.96 -19.18 3.11
C TYR A 12 -9.40 -19.16 2.61
N VAL A 13 -9.77 -20.09 1.77
CA VAL A 13 -11.15 -20.27 1.31
C VAL A 13 -11.86 -21.28 2.22
N LEU A 14 -12.96 -20.85 2.85
CA LEU A 14 -13.72 -21.59 3.85
C LEU A 14 -15.17 -21.77 3.39
N ASP A 15 -15.89 -22.74 3.94
CA ASP A 15 -17.34 -22.81 3.80
C ASP A 15 -18.02 -21.64 4.52
N GLU A 16 -17.61 -21.40 5.77
CA GLU A 16 -18.11 -20.34 6.64
C GLU A 16 -16.96 -19.69 7.38
N LEU A 17 -17.10 -18.41 7.68
CA LEU A 17 -16.10 -17.69 8.47
C LEU A 17 -16.05 -18.23 9.91
N PRO A 18 -14.88 -18.19 10.58
CA PRO A 18 -14.73 -18.57 11.97
C PRO A 18 -15.62 -17.73 12.91
N VAL A 19 -16.44 -18.38 13.70
CA VAL A 19 -17.31 -17.74 14.70
C VAL A 19 -17.03 -18.19 16.13
N ALA A 20 -16.17 -19.20 16.33
CA ALA A 20 -15.84 -19.76 17.64
C ALA A 20 -14.38 -20.19 17.70
N ALA A 21 -13.86 -20.40 18.91
CA ALA A 21 -12.50 -20.89 19.15
C ALA A 21 -12.43 -22.42 18.93
N GLN A 22 -12.32 -22.83 17.67
CA GLN A 22 -12.19 -24.24 17.27
C GLN A 22 -11.31 -24.37 16.02
N LYS A 23 -11.02 -25.61 15.63
CA LYS A 23 -10.29 -25.87 14.40
C LYS A 23 -11.19 -25.72 13.18
N TYR A 24 -10.84 -24.82 12.28
CA TYR A 24 -11.44 -24.68 10.95
C TYR A 24 -10.51 -25.30 9.91
N ARG A 25 -11.08 -25.86 8.87
CA ARG A 25 -10.31 -26.45 7.76
C ARG A 25 -10.65 -25.73 6.47
N ALA A 26 -9.68 -25.06 5.87
CA ALA A 26 -9.84 -24.41 4.59
C ALA A 26 -10.01 -25.42 3.46
N LYS A 27 -10.83 -25.11 2.45
CA LYS A 27 -10.96 -25.85 1.20
C LYS A 27 -9.81 -25.57 0.25
N ASN A 28 -9.25 -24.34 0.33
CA ASN A 28 -8.14 -23.90 -0.49
C ASN A 28 -7.29 -22.88 0.25
N LEU A 29 -6.02 -22.80 -0.15
CA LEU A 29 -5.05 -21.83 0.33
C LEU A 29 -4.24 -21.34 -0.86
N PHE A 30 -4.09 -20.03 -0.99
CA PHE A 30 -3.14 -19.45 -1.92
C PHE A 30 -2.49 -18.20 -1.31
N LEU A 31 -1.30 -17.88 -1.80
CA LEU A 31 -0.57 -16.68 -1.46
C LEU A 31 -0.78 -15.67 -2.58
N GLN A 32 -1.00 -14.42 -2.21
CA GLN A 32 -1.22 -13.32 -3.14
C GLN A 32 -0.54 -12.07 -2.64
N GLY A 33 0.09 -11.32 -3.53
CA GLY A 33 0.59 -10.00 -3.23
C GLY A 33 -0.55 -9.03 -2.91
N GLY A 34 -0.32 -8.21 -1.89
CA GLY A 34 -1.21 -7.18 -1.40
C GLY A 34 -0.46 -5.91 -1.04
N GLY A 35 -1.16 -4.97 -0.43
CA GLY A 35 -0.65 -3.62 -0.17
C GLY A 35 -0.99 -2.67 -1.30
N MET A 36 -1.44 -1.46 -0.96
CA MET A 36 -2.03 -0.55 -1.95
C MET A 36 -1.02 -0.11 -2.99
N ALA A 37 0.17 0.32 -2.57
CA ALA A 37 1.22 0.73 -3.52
C ALA A 37 1.72 -0.44 -4.38
N ALA A 38 1.89 -1.63 -3.79
CA ALA A 38 2.30 -2.83 -4.54
C ALA A 38 1.23 -3.24 -5.56
N THR A 39 -0.05 -3.25 -5.17
CA THR A 39 -1.17 -3.54 -6.06
C THR A 39 -1.27 -2.52 -7.21
N ALA A 40 -1.05 -1.24 -6.92
CA ALA A 40 -1.02 -0.20 -7.94
C ALA A 40 0.14 -0.39 -8.93
N ALA A 41 1.33 -0.75 -8.44
CA ALA A 41 2.50 -1.03 -9.30
C ALA A 41 2.24 -2.23 -10.22
N VAL A 42 1.71 -3.34 -9.67
CA VAL A 42 1.34 -4.53 -10.46
C VAL A 42 0.26 -4.18 -11.50
N THR A 43 -0.74 -3.41 -11.11
CA THR A 43 -1.80 -2.97 -12.04
C THR A 43 -1.22 -2.16 -13.18
N ALA A 44 -0.33 -1.21 -12.88
CA ALA A 44 0.35 -0.40 -13.90
C ALA A 44 1.18 -1.27 -14.85
N ALA A 45 1.96 -2.23 -14.32
CA ALA A 45 2.74 -3.17 -15.12
C ALA A 45 1.84 -4.02 -16.05
N ARG A 46 0.75 -4.57 -15.54
CA ARG A 46 -0.23 -5.34 -16.33
C ARG A 46 -0.93 -4.52 -17.42
N LEU A 47 -1.03 -3.20 -17.22
CA LEU A 47 -1.52 -2.26 -18.24
C LEU A 47 -0.45 -1.84 -19.26
N GLY A 48 0.76 -2.40 -19.17
CA GLY A 48 1.85 -2.14 -20.12
C GLY A 48 2.73 -0.93 -19.78
N LEU A 49 2.58 -0.34 -18.59
CA LEU A 49 3.44 0.74 -18.12
C LEU A 49 4.72 0.18 -17.51
N LYS A 50 5.81 0.95 -17.55
CA LYS A 50 6.99 0.70 -16.72
C LYS A 50 6.64 1.04 -15.28
N ALA A 51 6.57 0.03 -14.43
CA ALA A 51 6.21 0.19 -13.03
C ALA A 51 7.40 -0.10 -12.12
N ALA A 52 7.64 0.78 -11.15
CA ALA A 52 8.61 0.58 -10.08
C ALA A 52 7.95 0.78 -8.72
N LEU A 53 8.42 0.06 -7.72
CA LEU A 53 7.91 0.15 -6.35
C LEU A 53 9.02 0.52 -5.37
N ALA A 54 8.75 1.50 -4.52
CA ALA A 54 9.51 1.77 -3.32
C ALA A 54 8.71 1.25 -2.11
N ALA A 55 9.29 0.30 -1.39
CA ALA A 55 8.64 -0.32 -0.24
C ALA A 55 9.67 -0.85 0.78
N ARG A 56 9.15 -1.28 1.93
CA ARG A 56 9.95 -1.88 3.00
C ARG A 56 9.39 -3.25 3.31
N VAL A 57 10.27 -4.24 3.31
CA VAL A 57 9.94 -5.62 3.71
C VAL A 57 11.00 -6.15 4.67
N GLY A 58 10.69 -7.17 5.42
CA GLY A 58 11.66 -7.88 6.24
C GLY A 58 12.62 -8.71 5.36
N LYS A 59 13.81 -8.99 5.87
CA LYS A 59 14.72 -9.99 5.28
C LYS A 59 14.30 -11.39 5.74
N ASP A 60 13.07 -11.78 5.44
CA ASP A 60 12.45 -13.05 5.82
C ASP A 60 11.85 -13.78 4.59
N VAL A 61 11.23 -14.92 4.82
CA VAL A 61 10.62 -15.73 3.76
C VAL A 61 9.44 -15.01 3.09
N PHE A 62 8.69 -14.19 3.84
CA PHE A 62 7.57 -13.44 3.32
C PHE A 62 8.04 -12.28 2.44
N GLY A 63 9.07 -11.54 2.87
CA GLY A 63 9.69 -10.48 2.06
C GLY A 63 10.29 -11.03 0.77
N THR A 64 10.83 -12.26 0.79
CA THR A 64 11.28 -12.94 -0.42
C THR A 64 10.11 -13.23 -1.34
N ALA A 65 9.02 -13.82 -0.83
CA ALA A 65 7.82 -14.11 -1.63
C ALA A 65 7.18 -12.85 -2.23
N ILE A 66 7.10 -11.75 -1.47
CA ILE A 66 6.60 -10.46 -1.95
C ILE A 66 7.42 -9.97 -3.15
N VAL A 67 8.74 -9.91 -3.00
CA VAL A 67 9.62 -9.37 -4.05
C VAL A 67 9.63 -10.26 -5.29
N ASP A 68 9.66 -11.58 -5.12
CA ASP A 68 9.64 -12.53 -6.23
C ASP A 68 8.33 -12.45 -7.04
N GLU A 69 7.21 -12.20 -6.37
CA GLU A 69 5.93 -11.98 -7.05
C GLU A 69 5.93 -10.66 -7.82
N LEU A 70 6.36 -9.56 -7.21
CA LEU A 70 6.46 -8.26 -7.87
C LEU A 70 7.33 -8.32 -9.13
N ILE A 71 8.49 -8.98 -9.06
CA ILE A 71 9.38 -9.17 -10.22
C ILE A 71 8.68 -9.99 -11.32
N ARG A 72 7.98 -11.08 -10.96
CA ARG A 72 7.21 -11.87 -11.94
C ARG A 72 6.09 -11.08 -12.62
N GLU A 73 5.52 -10.11 -11.92
CA GLU A 73 4.51 -9.18 -12.47
C GLU A 73 5.12 -8.02 -13.27
N GLY A 74 6.46 -7.98 -13.42
CA GLY A 74 7.14 -6.96 -14.20
C GLY A 74 7.35 -5.63 -13.48
N VAL A 75 7.27 -5.63 -12.15
CA VAL A 75 7.55 -4.44 -11.33
C VAL A 75 9.04 -4.37 -11.02
N ASP A 76 9.66 -3.21 -11.27
CA ASP A 76 11.01 -2.92 -10.82
C ASP A 76 11.03 -2.74 -9.30
N CYS A 77 11.86 -3.52 -8.62
CA CYS A 77 11.99 -3.57 -7.18
C CYS A 77 13.30 -2.97 -6.66
N GLU A 78 14.01 -2.15 -7.45
CA GLU A 78 15.27 -1.51 -7.05
C GLU A 78 15.12 -0.76 -5.71
N PHE A 79 13.98 -0.11 -5.50
CA PHE A 79 13.67 0.62 -4.27
C PHE A 79 12.84 -0.20 -3.26
N VAL A 80 12.82 -1.52 -3.35
CA VAL A 80 12.25 -2.38 -2.31
C VAL A 80 13.35 -2.81 -1.35
N ARG A 81 13.41 -2.19 -0.17
CA ARG A 81 14.45 -2.49 0.81
C ARG A 81 14.05 -3.62 1.75
N ARG A 82 14.95 -4.61 1.86
CA ARG A 82 14.83 -5.74 2.79
C ARG A 82 15.60 -5.46 4.07
N TRP A 83 14.91 -5.35 5.19
CA TRP A 83 15.50 -5.00 6.48
C TRP A 83 15.86 -6.23 7.30
N PRO A 84 17.16 -6.43 7.67
CA PRO A 84 17.56 -7.52 8.55
C PRO A 84 16.93 -7.38 9.94
N GLY A 85 16.48 -8.52 10.53
CA GLY A 85 15.88 -8.54 11.86
C GLY A 85 14.48 -7.92 11.94
N ARG A 86 13.86 -7.57 10.79
CA ARG A 86 12.48 -7.09 10.70
C ARG A 86 11.60 -8.12 10.02
N HIS A 87 10.30 -8.01 10.25
CA HIS A 87 9.30 -8.89 9.68
C HIS A 87 8.49 -8.20 8.58
N SER A 88 8.25 -8.91 7.51
CA SER A 88 7.38 -8.43 6.44
C SER A 88 5.93 -8.38 6.89
N ALA A 89 5.16 -7.44 6.34
CA ALA A 89 3.73 -7.37 6.57
C ALA A 89 3.01 -8.57 5.93
N VAL A 90 2.11 -9.19 6.70
CA VAL A 90 1.35 -10.37 6.29
C VAL A 90 -0.10 -10.23 6.71
N SER A 91 -1.03 -10.68 5.88
CA SER A 91 -2.43 -10.80 6.25
C SER A 91 -2.88 -12.26 6.15
N ALA A 92 -3.62 -12.73 7.15
CA ALA A 92 -4.49 -13.89 7.01
C ALA A 92 -5.85 -13.39 6.51
N VAL A 93 -6.23 -13.77 5.30
CA VAL A 93 -7.50 -13.41 4.67
C VAL A 93 -8.37 -14.63 4.60
N MET A 94 -9.45 -14.66 5.34
CA MET A 94 -10.43 -15.75 5.33
C MET A 94 -11.63 -15.31 4.50
N ILE A 95 -12.03 -16.13 3.52
CA ILE A 95 -13.15 -15.85 2.62
C ILE A 95 -14.19 -16.96 2.79
N GLY A 96 -15.41 -16.60 3.21
CA GLY A 96 -16.55 -17.49 3.29
C GLY A 96 -17.23 -17.70 1.93
N SER A 97 -18.10 -18.70 1.83
CA SER A 97 -18.83 -19.02 0.60
C SER A 97 -19.77 -17.91 0.11
N SER A 98 -20.23 -17.04 0.99
CA SER A 98 -21.04 -15.84 0.68
C SER A 98 -20.21 -14.64 0.17
N GLY A 99 -18.87 -14.77 0.18
CA GLY A 99 -17.96 -13.69 -0.22
C GLY A 99 -17.57 -12.73 0.90
N GLU A 100 -18.06 -12.95 2.12
CA GLU A 100 -17.59 -12.17 3.28
C GLU A 100 -16.12 -12.45 3.55
N ARG A 101 -15.43 -11.47 4.09
CA ARG A 101 -14.02 -11.55 4.41
C ARG A 101 -13.74 -11.20 5.86
N MET A 102 -12.90 -11.98 6.49
CA MET A 102 -12.28 -11.67 7.77
C MET A 102 -10.77 -11.55 7.56
N LEU A 103 -10.17 -10.49 8.05
CA LEU A 103 -8.75 -10.22 7.89
C LEU A 103 -8.07 -10.06 9.25
N VAL A 104 -6.91 -10.66 9.37
CA VAL A 104 -5.99 -10.44 10.49
C VAL A 104 -4.64 -10.02 9.91
N ASN A 105 -4.26 -8.78 10.17
CA ASN A 105 -3.03 -8.21 9.62
C ASN A 105 -1.95 -8.14 10.69
N TYR A 106 -0.73 -8.48 10.30
CA TYR A 106 0.47 -8.18 11.05
C TYR A 106 1.34 -7.20 10.28
N LYS A 107 1.82 -6.18 10.98
CA LYS A 107 2.85 -5.25 10.49
C LYS A 107 3.89 -5.11 11.60
N ASP A 108 5.16 -5.19 11.24
CA ASP A 108 6.24 -5.00 12.21
C ASP A 108 6.20 -3.55 12.72
N PRO A 109 5.96 -3.33 14.04
CA PRO A 109 5.88 -1.98 14.60
C PRO A 109 7.23 -1.25 14.56
N ASP A 110 8.33 -2.00 14.50
CA ASP A 110 9.68 -1.46 14.48
C ASP A 110 10.26 -1.36 13.07
N MET A 111 9.46 -1.56 12.02
CA MET A 111 9.91 -1.39 10.64
C MET A 111 10.39 0.05 10.44
N GLU A 112 11.63 0.18 9.97
CA GLU A 112 12.27 1.48 9.73
C GLU A 112 11.39 2.38 8.84
N SER A 113 11.15 3.62 9.30
CA SER A 113 10.34 4.60 8.55
C SER A 113 11.18 5.53 7.68
N GLY A 114 12.50 5.61 7.90
CA GLY A 114 13.41 6.53 7.23
C GLY A 114 13.49 6.35 5.72
N THR A 115 13.92 7.40 5.04
CA THR A 115 14.00 7.49 3.56
C THR A 115 15.39 7.79 3.04
N ASP A 116 16.41 7.86 3.91
CA ASP A 116 17.79 8.25 3.56
C ASP A 116 18.45 7.39 2.47
N TRP A 117 17.93 6.18 2.27
CA TRP A 117 18.38 5.23 1.28
C TRP A 117 17.69 5.37 -0.09
N LEU A 118 16.66 6.21 -0.18
CA LEU A 118 15.96 6.49 -1.43
C LEU A 118 16.71 7.50 -2.29
N PRO A 119 16.43 7.56 -3.60
CA PRO A 119 17.06 8.53 -4.50
C PRO A 119 16.71 9.95 -4.05
N GLN A 120 17.64 10.89 -4.25
CA GLN A 120 17.45 12.30 -3.89
C GLN A 120 16.81 13.13 -5.01
N THR A 121 16.71 12.56 -6.21
CA THR A 121 16.00 13.12 -7.37
C THR A 121 15.06 12.07 -7.92
N LEU A 122 13.96 12.52 -8.53
CA LEU A 122 13.07 11.59 -9.26
C LEU A 122 13.83 11.02 -10.46
N PRO A 123 13.83 9.68 -10.67
CA PRO A 123 14.42 9.11 -11.88
C PRO A 123 13.81 9.71 -13.15
N ASP A 124 14.64 9.97 -14.17
CA ASP A 124 14.25 10.74 -15.36
C ASP A 124 13.10 10.11 -16.16
N ASP A 125 12.95 8.78 -16.09
CA ASP A 125 11.90 8.03 -16.78
C ASP A 125 10.62 7.86 -15.97
N VAL A 126 10.48 8.53 -14.83
CA VAL A 126 9.26 8.54 -14.01
C VAL A 126 8.33 9.66 -14.47
N ASP A 127 7.15 9.30 -14.98
CA ASP A 127 6.12 10.24 -15.43
C ASP A 127 5.07 10.58 -14.38
N GLY A 128 5.03 9.84 -13.27
CA GLY A 128 4.12 10.09 -12.16
C GLY A 128 4.40 9.21 -10.96
N VAL A 129 3.92 9.65 -9.82
CA VAL A 129 4.08 8.96 -8.55
C VAL A 129 2.72 8.65 -7.95
N LEU A 130 2.56 7.43 -7.43
CA LEU A 130 1.44 7.05 -6.57
C LEU A 130 2.00 6.73 -5.18
N GLY A 131 1.37 7.25 -4.15
CA GLY A 131 1.71 6.93 -2.76
C GLY A 131 0.49 6.45 -1.98
N ASP A 132 0.72 5.70 -0.92
CA ASP A 132 -0.32 5.27 0.00
C ASP A 132 -0.11 5.82 1.42
N SER A 133 -1.13 5.67 2.27
CA SER A 133 -1.11 6.12 3.67
C SER A 133 -0.35 5.19 4.63
N HIS A 134 0.27 4.11 4.15
CA HIS A 134 0.91 3.10 5.01
C HIS A 134 2.41 3.27 5.18
N TRP A 135 3.04 4.12 4.36
CA TRP A 135 4.41 4.59 4.56
C TRP A 135 4.50 6.09 4.29
N GLU A 136 3.98 6.88 5.23
CA GLU A 136 3.85 8.33 5.09
C GLU A 136 5.17 9.01 4.69
N ALA A 137 6.30 8.64 5.33
CA ALA A 137 7.60 9.22 5.00
C ALA A 137 8.05 8.92 3.56
N GLY A 138 7.84 7.68 3.08
CA GLY A 138 8.17 7.30 1.70
C GLY A 138 7.28 8.00 0.68
N THR A 139 5.98 8.08 0.96
CA THR A 139 5.02 8.81 0.13
C THR A 139 5.38 10.30 0.06
N ALA A 140 5.63 10.95 1.20
CA ALA A 140 6.04 12.35 1.24
C ALA A 140 7.36 12.60 0.50
N HIS A 141 8.34 11.70 0.66
CA HIS A 141 9.61 11.77 -0.05
C HIS A 141 9.43 11.81 -1.57
N PHE A 142 8.72 10.84 -2.14
CA PHE A 142 8.51 10.79 -3.58
C PHE A 142 7.56 11.87 -4.09
N PHE A 143 6.61 12.34 -3.29
CA PHE A 143 5.73 13.45 -3.67
C PHE A 143 6.51 14.77 -3.76
N ARG A 144 7.44 15.01 -2.83
CA ARG A 144 8.36 16.15 -2.92
C ARG A 144 9.17 16.09 -4.23
N LEU A 145 9.78 14.95 -4.54
CA LEU A 145 10.54 14.78 -5.79
C LEU A 145 9.67 14.96 -7.04
N ALA A 146 8.44 14.44 -7.03
CA ALA A 146 7.50 14.62 -8.13
C ALA A 146 7.14 16.10 -8.32
N ARG A 147 6.89 16.82 -7.23
CA ARG A 147 6.59 18.26 -7.26
C ARG A 147 7.77 19.07 -7.81
N GLU A 148 8.99 18.78 -7.37
CA GLU A 148 10.22 19.42 -7.88
C GLU A 148 10.43 19.17 -9.37
N ALA A 149 10.05 17.97 -9.86
CA ALA A 149 10.12 17.59 -11.27
C ALA A 149 8.90 18.00 -12.11
N GLY A 150 7.88 18.64 -11.50
CA GLY A 150 6.63 19.01 -12.19
C GLY A 150 5.78 17.80 -12.64
N LYS A 151 5.89 16.66 -11.94
CA LYS A 151 5.20 15.42 -12.26
C LYS A 151 3.97 15.23 -11.36
N PRO A 152 2.92 14.51 -11.81
CA PRO A 152 1.75 14.23 -10.99
C PRO A 152 2.09 13.32 -9.81
N ALA A 153 1.45 13.61 -8.66
CA ALA A 153 1.50 12.84 -7.44
C ALA A 153 0.08 12.45 -7.02
N ILE A 154 -0.20 11.17 -6.94
CA ILE A 154 -1.52 10.60 -6.65
C ILE A 154 -1.48 9.92 -5.29
N LEU A 155 -2.34 10.33 -4.37
CA LEU A 155 -2.45 9.71 -3.04
C LEU A 155 -3.64 8.76 -2.96
N ASP A 156 -3.39 7.53 -2.56
CA ASP A 156 -4.43 6.58 -2.11
C ASP A 156 -4.57 6.70 -0.58
N ALA A 157 -5.58 7.46 -0.15
CA ALA A 157 -5.86 7.75 1.25
C ALA A 157 -6.95 6.82 1.80
N ASP A 158 -6.56 5.65 2.31
CA ASP A 158 -7.50 4.68 2.92
C ASP A 158 -7.74 4.92 4.40
N ARG A 159 -6.89 5.71 5.05
CA ARG A 159 -6.94 6.10 6.47
C ARG A 159 -6.38 7.50 6.68
N LYS A 160 -6.72 8.09 7.83
CA LYS A 160 -6.10 9.35 8.25
C LYS A 160 -4.61 9.14 8.53
N MET A 161 -3.78 9.99 7.93
CA MET A 161 -2.33 10.03 8.13
C MET A 161 -1.98 10.95 9.31
N ALA A 162 -0.86 10.68 9.96
CA ALA A 162 -0.38 11.50 11.06
C ALA A 162 0.13 12.87 10.57
N SER A 163 0.73 12.90 9.35
CA SER A 163 1.21 14.13 8.73
C SER A 163 0.35 14.51 7.52
N PRO A 164 -0.09 15.78 7.41
CA PRO A 164 -0.81 16.27 6.23
C PRO A 164 0.11 16.57 5.04
N GLU A 165 1.42 16.38 5.18
CA GLU A 165 2.41 16.79 4.18
C GLU A 165 2.16 16.18 2.80
N SER A 166 1.87 14.89 2.74
CA SER A 166 1.57 14.20 1.48
C SER A 166 0.26 14.68 0.84
N LEU A 167 -0.75 15.03 1.65
CA LEU A 167 -1.99 15.63 1.15
C LEU A 167 -1.72 16.95 0.46
N ALA A 168 -0.92 17.84 1.07
CA ALA A 168 -0.59 19.16 0.53
C ALA A 168 0.27 19.09 -0.74
N MET A 169 0.99 17.99 -0.96
CA MET A 169 1.83 17.79 -2.16
C MET A 169 1.13 17.00 -3.26
N ALA A 170 0.05 16.29 -2.95
CA ALA A 170 -0.68 15.49 -3.92
C ALA A 170 -1.37 16.37 -4.96
N THR A 171 -1.29 15.97 -6.23
CA THR A 171 -2.07 16.58 -7.32
C THR A 171 -3.47 15.99 -7.44
N HIS A 172 -3.62 14.73 -6.99
CA HIS A 172 -4.87 13.98 -6.99
C HIS A 172 -4.93 13.13 -5.72
N ILE A 173 -6.11 13.05 -5.10
CA ILE A 173 -6.30 12.25 -3.89
C ILE A 173 -7.54 11.38 -4.07
N GLY A 174 -7.34 10.06 -3.90
CA GLY A 174 -8.42 9.10 -3.80
C GLY A 174 -8.68 8.78 -2.33
N PHE A 175 -9.81 9.22 -1.79
CA PHE A 175 -10.21 8.89 -0.42
C PHE A 175 -11.08 7.63 -0.38
N SER A 176 -10.80 6.73 0.57
CA SER A 176 -11.85 5.82 1.01
C SER A 176 -12.93 6.61 1.76
N ALA A 177 -14.17 6.11 1.76
CA ALA A 177 -15.27 6.75 2.51
C ALA A 177 -14.93 6.94 3.99
N ARG A 178 -14.21 5.97 4.57
CA ARG A 178 -13.73 6.03 5.95
C ARG A 178 -12.70 7.15 6.15
N ALA A 179 -11.67 7.17 5.33
CA ALA A 179 -10.62 8.18 5.45
C ALA A 179 -11.18 9.59 5.29
N LEU A 180 -12.08 9.81 4.32
CA LEU A 180 -12.69 11.10 4.11
C LEU A 180 -13.48 11.59 5.33
N ARG A 181 -14.23 10.70 6.00
CA ARG A 181 -14.90 11.04 7.25
C ARG A 181 -13.93 11.34 8.39
N GLU A 182 -12.83 10.55 8.49
CA GLU A 182 -11.79 10.75 9.51
C GLU A 182 -11.05 12.08 9.33
N TYR A 183 -10.85 12.54 8.10
CA TYR A 183 -10.22 13.84 7.79
C TYR A 183 -11.16 15.01 8.05
N SER A 184 -12.35 14.97 7.47
CA SER A 184 -13.30 16.08 7.49
C SER A 184 -14.11 16.20 8.78
N GLY A 185 -14.28 15.09 9.52
CA GLY A 185 -15.22 15.00 10.63
C GLY A 185 -16.70 15.03 10.20
N ILE A 186 -16.99 14.85 8.90
CA ILE A 186 -18.32 14.97 8.30
C ILE A 186 -18.79 13.61 7.80
N GLU A 187 -19.98 13.17 8.21
CA GLU A 187 -20.57 11.88 7.81
C GLU A 187 -21.01 11.85 6.33
N SER A 188 -21.55 12.96 5.83
CA SER A 188 -21.99 13.08 4.43
C SER A 188 -20.80 13.20 3.49
N LEU A 189 -20.55 12.17 2.66
CA LEU A 189 -19.42 12.17 1.73
C LEU A 189 -19.41 13.34 0.73
N PRO A 190 -20.53 13.76 0.12
CA PRO A 190 -20.54 14.96 -0.73
C PRO A 190 -20.15 16.24 0.01
N ALA A 191 -20.64 16.43 1.24
CA ALA A 191 -20.29 17.58 2.05
C ALA A 191 -18.82 17.55 2.51
N ALA A 192 -18.31 16.38 2.87
CA ALA A 192 -16.92 16.16 3.25
C ALA A 192 -15.96 16.51 2.10
N LEU A 193 -16.24 16.07 0.87
CA LEU A 193 -15.43 16.39 -0.30
C LEU A 193 -15.40 17.90 -0.58
N THR A 194 -16.54 18.58 -0.44
CA THR A 194 -16.60 20.03 -0.67
C THR A 194 -15.78 20.82 0.35
N THR A 195 -15.73 20.35 1.59
CA THR A 195 -14.94 20.99 2.67
C THR A 195 -13.44 20.80 2.46
N GLU A 196 -12.99 19.60 2.11
CA GLU A 196 -11.57 19.31 1.87
C GLU A 196 -11.02 19.99 0.60
N LEU A 197 -11.86 20.22 -0.41
CA LEU A 197 -11.46 20.95 -1.62
C LEU A 197 -11.39 22.47 -1.41
N ALA A 198 -11.94 22.99 -0.32
CA ALA A 198 -11.97 24.43 -0.01
C ALA A 198 -10.86 24.85 0.98
N SER A 199 -10.11 23.91 1.54
CA SER A 199 -9.02 24.12 2.51
C SER A 199 -7.66 23.99 1.82
#